data_a0d73c9fa7c5849cef2be12cae9e30ea
#
_entry.id   a0d73c9fa7c5849cef2be12cae9e30ea
#
_cell.length_a   1.000
_cell.length_b   1.000
_cell.length_c   1.000
_cell.angle_alpha   90.00
_cell.angle_beta   90.00
_cell.angle_gamma   90.00
#
_symmetry.space_group_name_H-M   'P 1'
#
loop_
_entity.id
_entity.type
_entity.pdbx_description
1 polymer ?
#
loop_
_entity_poly.entity_id
_entity_poly.type
_entity_poly.pdbx_seq_one_letter_code
_entity_poly.pdbx_strand_id
1 'polypeptide(L)'
;MKIAVNARWLLPNKLEGTGIYTLRMLEQIIPAFPQYEFHLLLDRSVATDQFPFNFPNVHFHVVAPQARHPLLWTLWNDFSVPRALKRLRTDLYWSPDGLPAKTRIPQWLTIHDLNFEHHPEWVPKNVATYYRKQIRKGAAQA
;
A
#
# COMPACT_ATOMS: atom_id res chain seq x y z
N MET A 1 18.65 2.83 -1.59
CA MET A 1 17.52 2.48 -0.69
C MET A 1 16.44 1.79 -1.50
N LYS A 2 15.86 0.72 -0.97
CA LYS A 2 14.77 -0.03 -1.58
C LYS A 2 13.45 0.32 -0.88
N ILE A 3 12.52 0.89 -1.60
CA ILE A 3 11.22 1.31 -1.08
C ILE A 3 10.15 0.37 -1.64
N ALA A 4 9.46 -0.35 -0.77
CA ALA A 4 8.26 -1.08 -1.16
C ALA A 4 7.02 -0.19 -1.00
N VAL A 5 6.14 -0.21 -1.97
CA VAL A 5 4.91 0.60 -1.98
C VAL A 5 3.70 -0.32 -2.07
N ASN A 6 2.73 -0.13 -1.19
CA ASN A 6 1.43 -0.76 -1.32
C ASN A 6 0.69 -0.15 -2.51
N ALA A 7 0.73 -0.83 -3.65
CA ALA A 7 0.18 -0.37 -4.91
C ALA A 7 -1.13 -1.09 -5.30
N ARG A 8 -1.80 -1.76 -4.35
CA ARG A 8 -3.00 -2.57 -4.62
C ARG A 8 -4.18 -1.79 -5.21
N TRP A 9 -4.19 -0.46 -5.02
CA TRP A 9 -5.20 0.44 -5.57
C TRP A 9 -4.83 1.04 -6.94
N LEU A 10 -3.64 0.73 -7.46
CA LEU A 10 -3.27 1.07 -8.83
C LEU A 10 -3.95 0.08 -9.80
N LEU A 11 -5.18 0.38 -10.15
CA LEU A 11 -6.00 -0.39 -11.10
C LEU A 11 -6.21 0.47 -12.34
N PRO A 12 -5.59 0.15 -13.49
CA PRO A 12 -5.55 1.03 -14.67
C PRO A 12 -6.93 1.54 -15.12
N ASN A 13 -7.94 0.66 -15.06
CA ASN A 13 -9.30 1.00 -15.51
C ASN A 13 -10.25 1.40 -14.37
N LYS A 14 -9.73 1.53 -13.14
CA LYS A 14 -10.52 1.85 -11.93
C LYS A 14 -9.67 2.59 -10.90
N LEU A 15 -9.13 3.73 -11.28
CA LEU A 15 -8.43 4.61 -10.36
C LEU A 15 -9.45 5.43 -9.58
N GLU A 16 -9.50 5.22 -8.29
CA GLU A 16 -10.31 5.98 -7.33
C GLU A 16 -9.40 6.59 -6.26
N GLY A 17 -9.82 7.61 -5.56
CA GLY A 17 -9.19 8.29 -4.43
C GLY A 17 -7.75 7.89 -4.11
N THR A 18 -7.57 6.85 -3.30
CA THR A 18 -6.24 6.34 -2.89
C THR A 18 -5.39 5.90 -4.09
N GLY A 19 -5.99 5.33 -5.14
CA GLY A 19 -5.26 4.95 -6.36
C GLY A 19 -4.74 6.17 -7.12
N ILE A 20 -5.57 7.21 -7.27
CA ILE A 20 -5.16 8.48 -7.90
C ILE A 20 -4.05 9.14 -7.09
N TYR A 21 -4.21 9.21 -5.76
CA TYR A 21 -3.18 9.75 -4.88
C TYR A 21 -1.85 9.00 -5.04
N THR A 22 -1.89 7.66 -4.97
CA THR A 22 -0.70 6.82 -5.12
C THR A 22 -0.02 7.05 -6.46
N LEU A 23 -0.80 7.09 -7.55
CA LEU A 23 -0.30 7.35 -8.89
C LEU A 23 0.43 8.70 -8.96
N ARG A 24 -0.24 9.78 -8.54
CA ARG A 24 0.31 11.14 -8.59
C ARG A 24 1.56 11.32 -7.73
N MET A 25 1.59 10.71 -6.55
CA MET A 25 2.77 10.72 -5.70
C MET A 25 3.94 9.98 -6.34
N LEU A 26 3.71 8.81 -6.92
CA LEU A 26 4.76 8.03 -7.59
C LEU A 26 5.30 8.75 -8.83
N GLU A 27 4.45 9.41 -9.61
CA GLU A 27 4.87 10.25 -10.76
C GLU A 27 5.87 11.34 -10.37
N GLN A 28 5.80 11.85 -9.14
CA GLN A 28 6.72 12.88 -8.65
C GLN A 28 7.94 12.28 -7.93
N ILE A 29 7.73 11.25 -7.10
CA ILE A 29 8.78 10.69 -6.25
C ILE A 29 9.79 9.87 -7.07
N ILE A 30 9.35 9.04 -8.01
CA ILE A 30 10.24 8.17 -8.78
C ILE A 30 11.31 8.97 -9.55
N PRO A 31 10.93 9.99 -10.35
CA PRO A 31 11.92 10.79 -11.07
C PRO A 31 12.82 11.64 -10.15
N ALA A 32 12.29 12.07 -8.99
CA ALA A 32 13.05 12.87 -8.03
C ALA A 32 14.14 12.06 -7.29
N PHE A 33 13.98 10.73 -7.21
CA PHE A 33 14.89 9.83 -6.51
C PHE A 33 15.35 8.66 -7.38
N PRO A 34 16.05 8.91 -8.51
CA PRO A 34 16.45 7.86 -9.45
C PRO A 34 17.45 6.86 -8.87
N GLN A 35 18.11 7.20 -7.75
CA GLN A 35 19.04 6.34 -7.03
C GLN A 35 18.34 5.32 -6.11
N TYR A 36 17.01 5.40 -5.93
CA TYR A 36 16.24 4.46 -5.13
C TYR A 36 15.53 3.44 -6.02
N GLU A 37 15.40 2.21 -5.52
CA GLU A 37 14.59 1.16 -6.15
C GLU A 37 13.18 1.19 -5.57
N PHE A 38 12.18 1.20 -6.43
CA PHE A 38 10.76 1.20 -6.07
C PHE A 38 10.13 -0.15 -6.40
N HIS A 39 9.67 -0.87 -5.38
CA HIS A 39 9.00 -2.16 -5.50
C HIS A 39 7.50 -1.98 -5.27
N LEU A 40 6.71 -1.94 -6.34
CA LEU A 40 5.27 -1.74 -6.29
C LEU A 40 4.55 -3.08 -6.05
N LEU A 41 3.95 -3.24 -4.86
CA LEU A 41 3.27 -4.46 -4.45
C LEU A 41 1.80 -4.40 -4.86
N LEU A 42 1.41 -5.24 -5.79
CA LEU A 42 0.04 -5.39 -6.30
C LEU A 42 -0.60 -6.63 -5.69
N ASP A 43 -1.90 -6.61 -5.42
CA ASP A 43 -2.63 -7.79 -4.93
C ASP A 43 -3.13 -8.69 -6.07
N ARG A 44 -2.91 -8.28 -7.31
CA ARG A 44 -3.31 -8.97 -8.55
C ARG A 44 -2.44 -8.56 -9.73
N SER A 45 -2.48 -9.35 -10.79
CA SER A 45 -1.89 -8.95 -12.05
C SER A 45 -2.71 -7.82 -12.70
N VAL A 46 -2.01 -6.81 -13.21
CA VAL A 46 -2.56 -5.68 -13.95
C VAL A 46 -1.68 -5.38 -15.16
N ALA A 47 -2.22 -4.67 -16.14
CA ALA A 47 -1.47 -4.18 -17.30
C ALA A 47 -0.55 -3.03 -16.84
N THR A 48 0.70 -3.35 -16.53
CA THR A 48 1.68 -2.41 -15.95
C THR A 48 2.20 -1.39 -16.95
N ASP A 49 2.10 -1.67 -18.24
CA ASP A 49 2.42 -0.78 -19.37
C ASP A 49 1.49 0.45 -19.45
N GLN A 50 0.34 0.40 -18.78
CA GLN A 50 -0.59 1.52 -18.69
C GLN A 50 -0.20 2.56 -17.62
N PHE A 51 0.83 2.29 -16.81
CA PHE A 51 1.34 3.25 -15.84
C PHE A 51 2.51 4.06 -16.42
N PRO A 52 2.65 5.35 -16.06
CA PRO A 52 3.74 6.19 -16.54
C PRO A 52 5.08 5.91 -15.83
N PHE A 53 5.29 4.68 -15.34
CA PHE A 53 6.45 4.27 -14.54
C PHE A 53 7.41 3.39 -15.33
N ASN A 54 7.70 3.75 -16.57
CA ASN A 54 8.68 3.03 -17.38
C ASN A 54 10.12 3.47 -17.04
N PHE A 55 10.50 3.28 -15.77
CA PHE A 55 11.83 3.60 -15.26
C PHE A 55 12.55 2.31 -14.83
N PRO A 56 13.86 2.20 -15.07
CA PRO A 56 14.64 0.98 -14.78
C PRO A 56 14.70 0.64 -13.28
N ASN A 57 14.43 1.60 -12.41
CA ASN A 57 14.39 1.45 -10.95
C ASN A 57 12.99 1.14 -10.40
N VAL A 58 11.99 0.83 -11.25
CA VAL A 58 10.63 0.47 -10.83
C VAL A 58 10.37 -1.00 -11.14
N HIS A 59 9.93 -1.75 -10.12
CA HIS A 59 9.67 -3.17 -10.20
C HIS A 59 8.27 -3.48 -9.67
N PHE A 60 7.45 -4.18 -10.47
CA PHE A 60 6.11 -4.61 -10.07
C PHE A 60 6.15 -6.03 -9.52
N HIS A 61 5.46 -6.27 -8.41
CA HIS A 61 5.36 -7.57 -7.77
C HIS A 61 3.91 -7.90 -7.44
N VAL A 62 3.43 -9.03 -7.92
CA VAL A 62 2.12 -9.56 -7.51
C VAL A 62 2.30 -10.33 -6.21
N VAL A 63 1.57 -9.92 -5.19
CA VAL A 63 1.58 -10.49 -3.83
C VAL A 63 0.17 -10.97 -3.50
N ALA A 64 -0.04 -12.29 -3.52
CA ALA A 64 -1.31 -12.90 -3.17
C ALA A 64 -1.57 -12.87 -1.65
N PRO A 65 -2.83 -12.97 -1.21
CA PRO A 65 -4.07 -13.06 -1.96
C PRO A 65 -4.58 -11.70 -2.45
N GLN A 66 -5.57 -11.71 -3.34
CA GLN A 66 -6.28 -10.50 -3.73
C GLN A 66 -7.06 -9.92 -2.54
N ALA A 67 -6.64 -8.74 -2.05
CA ALA A 67 -7.08 -8.16 -0.79
C ALA A 67 -8.38 -7.33 -0.94
N ARG A 68 -9.53 -8.00 -1.13
CA ARG A 68 -10.85 -7.35 -1.34
C ARG A 68 -11.78 -7.37 -0.12
N HIS A 69 -11.42 -8.07 0.96
CA HIS A 69 -12.27 -8.24 2.14
C HIS A 69 -11.42 -8.08 3.41
N PRO A 70 -11.93 -7.59 4.54
CA PRO A 70 -11.15 -7.36 5.77
C PRO A 70 -10.30 -8.56 6.22
N LEU A 71 -10.81 -9.79 6.09
CA LEU A 71 -10.02 -10.99 6.39
C LEU A 71 -8.81 -11.15 5.46
N LEU A 72 -9.01 -10.91 4.17
CA LEU A 72 -7.93 -10.96 3.17
C LEU A 72 -6.97 -9.77 3.31
N TRP A 73 -7.44 -8.61 3.78
CA TRP A 73 -6.56 -7.48 4.14
C TRP A 73 -5.63 -7.85 5.29
N THR A 74 -6.17 -8.52 6.33
CA THR A 74 -5.36 -9.02 7.45
C THR A 74 -4.31 -10.01 6.95
N LEU A 75 -4.72 -11.00 6.15
CA LEU A 75 -3.80 -11.99 5.60
C LEU A 75 -2.72 -11.33 4.73
N TRP A 76 -3.09 -10.36 3.92
CA TRP A 76 -2.17 -9.66 3.04
C TRP A 76 -1.17 -8.80 3.82
N ASN A 77 -1.64 -7.94 4.74
CA ASN A 77 -0.80 -7.03 5.51
C ASN A 77 0.02 -7.73 6.62
N ASP A 78 -0.52 -8.79 7.23
CA ASP A 78 0.14 -9.46 8.36
C ASP A 78 1.07 -10.61 7.95
N PHE A 79 0.92 -11.14 6.72
CA PHE A 79 1.71 -12.29 6.27
C PHE A 79 2.34 -12.10 4.89
N SER A 80 1.56 -11.75 3.88
CA SER A 80 2.05 -11.73 2.50
C SER A 80 3.00 -10.57 2.24
N VAL A 81 2.61 -9.36 2.62
CA VAL A 81 3.48 -8.17 2.52
C VAL A 81 4.76 -8.34 3.32
N PRO A 82 4.76 -8.72 4.62
CA PRO A 82 5.99 -8.94 5.38
C PRO A 82 6.96 -9.94 4.72
N ARG A 83 6.43 -11.02 4.13
CA ARG A 83 7.27 -11.97 3.39
C ARG A 83 7.88 -11.35 2.13
N ALA A 84 7.10 -10.55 1.40
CA ALA A 84 7.58 -9.84 0.22
C ALA A 84 8.67 -8.82 0.60
N LEU A 85 8.46 -8.01 1.63
CA LEU A 85 9.43 -7.03 2.13
C LEU A 85 10.76 -7.69 2.51
N LYS A 86 10.71 -8.81 3.24
CA LYS A 86 11.90 -9.59 3.63
C LYS A 86 12.62 -10.16 2.39
N ARG A 87 11.88 -10.76 1.45
CA ARG A 87 12.45 -11.34 0.22
C ARG A 87 13.14 -10.28 -0.64
N LEU A 88 12.53 -9.10 -0.77
CA LEU A 88 13.03 -7.98 -1.55
C LEU A 88 14.14 -7.20 -0.83
N ARG A 89 14.32 -7.43 0.49
CA ARG A 89 15.27 -6.70 1.35
C ARG A 89 15.02 -5.20 1.29
N THR A 90 13.76 -4.80 1.50
CA THR A 90 13.36 -3.39 1.46
C THR A 90 13.75 -2.67 2.72
N ASP A 91 14.10 -1.39 2.58
CA ASP A 91 14.52 -0.53 3.69
C ASP A 91 13.36 0.27 4.28
N LEU A 92 12.34 0.55 3.46
CA LEU A 92 11.15 1.31 3.81
C LEU A 92 9.91 0.69 3.16
N TYR A 93 8.81 0.67 3.88
CA TYR A 93 7.49 0.34 3.35
C TYR A 93 6.57 1.56 3.37
N TRP A 94 6.09 2.00 2.21
CA TRP A 94 5.09 3.03 2.10
C TRP A 94 3.71 2.44 1.84
N SER A 95 2.73 2.77 2.70
CA SER A 95 1.34 2.38 2.56
C SER A 95 0.46 3.61 2.31
N PRO A 96 0.14 3.92 1.05
CA PRO A 96 -0.71 5.04 0.69
C PRO A 96 -2.16 4.92 1.16
N ASP A 97 -2.60 3.75 1.59
CA ASP A 97 -3.94 3.50 2.11
C ASP A 97 -4.01 3.46 3.64
N GLY A 98 -2.91 3.81 4.31
CA GLY A 98 -2.83 3.93 5.77
C GLY A 98 -2.80 2.62 6.53
N LEU A 99 -2.86 1.45 5.87
CA LEU A 99 -2.84 0.15 6.54
C LEU A 99 -1.41 -0.32 6.78
N PRO A 100 -1.01 -0.56 8.05
CA PRO A 100 0.34 -1.02 8.37
C PRO A 100 0.54 -2.48 7.97
N ALA A 101 1.77 -2.84 7.62
CA ALA A 101 2.20 -4.23 7.55
C ALA A 101 2.75 -4.70 8.92
N LYS A 102 2.63 -5.99 9.22
CA LYS A 102 3.22 -6.59 10.43
C LYS A 102 4.71 -6.84 10.22
N THR A 103 5.50 -5.78 10.30
CA THR A 103 6.96 -5.81 10.06
C THR A 103 7.70 -4.91 11.04
N ARG A 104 9.03 -5.09 11.13
CA ARG A 104 9.96 -4.18 11.82
C ARG A 104 10.64 -3.19 10.88
N ILE A 105 10.39 -3.30 9.58
CA ILE A 105 10.89 -2.35 8.60
C ILE A 105 10.18 -1.01 8.84
N PRO A 106 10.88 0.12 8.81
CA PRO A 106 10.27 1.44 8.91
C PRO A 106 9.11 1.59 7.93
N GLN A 107 8.03 2.23 8.38
CA GLN A 107 6.82 2.39 7.59
C GLN A 107 6.44 3.86 7.47
N TRP A 108 6.04 4.25 6.26
CA TRP A 108 5.39 5.51 5.99
C TRP A 108 3.93 5.25 5.64
N LEU A 109 3.01 5.76 6.46
CA LEU A 109 1.58 5.55 6.31
C LEU A 109 0.89 6.86 5.94
N THR A 110 0.03 6.83 4.92
CA THR A 110 -0.81 7.97 4.57
C THR A 110 -2.24 7.73 5.02
N ILE A 111 -2.69 8.45 6.04
CA ILE A 111 -4.07 8.40 6.54
C ILE A 111 -4.84 9.52 5.87
N HIS A 112 -5.80 9.20 5.01
CA HIS A 112 -6.56 10.18 4.20
C HIS A 112 -7.66 10.86 5.00
N ASP A 113 -8.34 10.11 5.87
CA ASP A 113 -9.42 10.62 6.71
C ASP A 113 -9.57 9.79 7.99
N LEU A 114 -10.43 10.25 8.88
CA LEU A 114 -10.81 9.60 10.12
C LEU A 114 -12.32 9.31 10.21
N ASN A 115 -12.99 9.17 9.06
CA ASN A 115 -14.42 8.91 9.01
C ASN A 115 -14.82 7.64 9.80
N PHE A 116 -14.00 6.59 9.72
CA PHE A 116 -14.20 5.36 10.51
C PHE A 116 -14.18 5.58 12.03
N GLU A 117 -13.59 6.68 12.52
CA GLU A 117 -13.60 7.08 13.94
C GLU A 117 -14.79 7.98 14.28
N HIS A 118 -15.00 9.04 13.50
CA HIS A 118 -15.99 10.08 13.79
C HIS A 118 -17.38 9.72 13.28
N HIS A 119 -17.47 9.02 12.16
CA HIS A 119 -18.71 8.65 11.48
C HIS A 119 -18.69 7.16 11.09
N PRO A 120 -18.61 6.24 12.07
CA PRO A 120 -18.54 4.80 11.79
C PRO A 120 -19.76 4.26 11.07
N GLU A 121 -20.87 4.98 11.10
CA GLU A 121 -22.10 4.64 10.39
C GLU A 121 -22.00 4.80 8.86
N TRP A 122 -21.01 5.52 8.36
CA TRP A 122 -20.80 5.72 6.91
C TRP A 122 -20.10 4.55 6.24
N VAL A 123 -19.56 3.63 7.01
CA VAL A 123 -18.87 2.44 6.51
C VAL A 123 -19.42 1.18 7.17
N PRO A 124 -19.32 0.00 6.53
CA PRO A 124 -19.71 -1.27 7.15
C PRO A 124 -19.01 -1.49 8.50
N LYS A 125 -19.73 -2.00 9.51
CA LYS A 125 -19.22 -2.16 10.89
C LYS A 125 -17.90 -2.93 10.98
N ASN A 126 -17.75 -4.00 10.19
CA ASN A 126 -16.54 -4.80 10.13
C ASN A 126 -15.35 -4.01 9.57
N VAL A 127 -15.60 -3.10 8.62
CA VAL A 127 -14.59 -2.20 8.04
C VAL A 127 -14.17 -1.14 9.05
N ALA A 128 -15.13 -0.46 9.70
CA ALA A 128 -14.85 0.52 10.75
C ALA A 128 -14.00 -0.09 11.88
N THR A 129 -14.39 -1.28 12.36
CA THR A 129 -13.65 -2.00 13.42
C THR A 129 -12.23 -2.35 12.98
N TYR A 130 -12.07 -2.81 11.74
CA TYR A 130 -10.76 -3.14 11.16
C TYR A 130 -9.86 -1.90 11.09
N TYR A 131 -10.34 -0.80 10.50
CA TYR A 131 -9.57 0.43 10.36
C TYR A 131 -9.18 1.03 11.71
N ARG A 132 -10.11 1.13 12.67
CA ARG A 132 -9.82 1.60 14.03
C ARG A 132 -8.65 0.85 14.65
N LYS A 133 -8.67 -0.48 14.57
CA LYS A 133 -7.61 -1.33 15.13
C LYS A 133 -6.29 -1.14 14.41
N GLN A 134 -6.30 -1.20 13.07
CA GLN A 134 -5.06 -1.22 12.28
C GLN A 134 -4.41 0.16 12.19
N ILE A 135 -5.19 1.20 11.97
CA ILE A 135 -4.64 2.56 11.82
C ILE A 135 -4.08 3.07 13.15
N ARG A 136 -4.79 2.85 14.27
CA ARG A 136 -4.24 3.21 15.61
C ARG A 136 -2.93 2.48 15.88
N LYS A 137 -2.87 1.18 15.58
CA LYS A 137 -1.63 0.40 15.71
C LYS A 137 -0.53 0.92 14.81
N GLY A 138 -0.86 1.20 13.55
CA GLY A 138 0.07 1.72 12.56
C GLY A 138 0.65 3.07 12.97
N ALA A 139 -0.21 4.02 13.36
CA ALA A 139 0.21 5.35 13.81
C ALA A 139 1.13 5.35 15.05
N ALA A 140 1.03 4.31 15.87
CA ALA A 140 1.93 4.13 17.04
C ALA A 140 3.27 3.46 16.68
N GLN A 141 3.43 2.93 15.45
CA GLN A 141 4.59 2.15 15.02
C GLN A 141 5.33 2.76 13.80
N ALA A 142 4.75 3.79 13.17
CA ALA A 142 5.30 4.46 12.00
C ALA A 142 6.35 5.52 12.34
#